data_1832a070d4863cd0a8e103a873446634
#
_entry.id   1832a070d4863cd0a8e103a873446634
#
_cell.length_a   1.000
_cell.length_b   1.000
_cell.length_c   1.000
_cell.angle_alpha   90.00
_cell.angle_beta   90.00
_cell.angle_gamma   90.00
#
_symmetry.space_group_name_H-M   'P 1'
#
loop_
_entity.id
_entity.type
_entity.pdbx_description
1 polymer ?
#
loop_
_entity_poly.entity_id
_entity_poly.type
_entity_poly.pdbx_seq_one_letter_code
_entity_poly.pdbx_strand_id
1 'polypeptide(L)'
;MLRTILAGLLLTIPALAQAPDFPINLRQGIMAGEVGETSVILQSRLTSSNPRQDPRWEGVRGAEGWARFEIADNEPFDAAHFTDWIEASPYSDFIVKLKINDLKPATRYYYRLHYGPDQEDLRVSDAATFRTLGGRSIAEPYSIAVVTGMNYSFFHYTGSGQTSPYSGPDKALGYPALASMLKLGPDFFVGTGDNVYYDHPGHRGRAQTRHEMRKKHHEQYSQPRFLDLFQQVATYWMKDDHDHRFDDSDAVNAVRIRAAKQLDYYPRTNIHEGESGSGFEPSHALGISVFQEQLPVVDPAEREPVTYRTHRMSRDLQVWFVEGRDYRSPLDQPDGPRKTIWGAEQKAWLMKTLEESDATFKLLISSTPMVGPDSSSKRDNHTNFNGYRHEGDEFFEWLAEIGITSEEFFIACGDRHWQYHSIRPDGYEEFSSGALVDANAILGSFPGDANTTDPDGKIQQPFHSPEASGGFLIISVVPDGTAARAEFRFYDETGKLLYEHTKRRGA
;
A
#
# COMPACT_ATOMS: atom_id res chain seq x y z
N MET A 1 43.33 73.82 -7.68
CA MET A 1 43.24 72.40 -7.14
C MET A 1 42.07 72.32 -6.19
N LEU A 2 40.92 71.93 -6.70
CA LEU A 2 39.71 71.73 -5.90
C LEU A 2 39.59 70.22 -5.59
N ARG A 3 39.63 69.82 -4.32
CA ARG A 3 39.32 68.43 -3.86
C ARG A 3 37.86 68.38 -3.53
N THR A 4 37.10 67.64 -4.33
CA THR A 4 35.70 67.29 -4.05
C THR A 4 35.70 66.08 -3.09
N ILE A 5 35.10 66.23 -1.89
CA ILE A 5 34.84 65.16 -0.94
C ILE A 5 33.52 64.59 -1.30
N LEU A 6 33.51 63.32 -1.71
CA LEU A 6 32.29 62.52 -1.91
C LEU A 6 31.90 61.85 -0.56
N ALA A 7 30.83 62.30 0.06
CA ALA A 7 30.25 61.69 1.25
C ALA A 7 29.36 60.52 0.79
N GLY A 8 29.81 59.30 1.06
CA GLY A 8 29.01 58.10 0.82
C GLY A 8 27.93 57.91 1.90
N LEU A 9 26.70 57.96 1.48
CA LEU A 9 25.53 57.66 2.31
C LEU A 9 25.42 56.11 2.43
N LEU A 10 25.79 55.56 3.56
CA LEU A 10 25.53 54.17 3.89
C LEU A 10 24.04 54.02 4.25
N LEU A 11 23.25 53.53 3.29
CA LEU A 11 21.90 53.04 3.55
C LEU A 11 22.00 51.74 4.33
N THR A 12 21.74 51.78 5.63
CA THR A 12 21.48 50.57 6.43
C THR A 12 20.11 50.01 6.05
N ILE A 13 20.12 48.91 5.30
CA ILE A 13 18.92 48.10 5.08
C ILE A 13 18.59 47.44 6.43
N PRO A 14 17.40 47.67 7.00
CA PRO A 14 17.00 46.94 8.21
C PRO A 14 16.95 45.46 7.86
N ALA A 15 17.64 44.65 8.62
CA ALA A 15 17.50 43.21 8.53
C ALA A 15 16.00 42.86 8.81
N LEU A 16 15.31 42.40 7.78
CA LEU A 16 13.99 41.81 7.97
C LEU A 16 14.14 40.72 9.04
N ALA A 17 13.54 40.95 10.21
CA ALA A 17 13.43 39.94 11.23
C ALA A 17 12.75 38.73 10.55
N GLN A 18 13.48 37.63 10.43
CA GLN A 18 12.89 36.36 10.00
C GLN A 18 11.72 36.08 10.95
N ALA A 19 10.52 35.91 10.39
CA ALA A 19 9.40 35.44 11.16
C ALA A 19 9.82 34.15 11.89
N PRO A 20 9.44 33.97 13.17
CA PRO A 20 9.81 32.78 13.91
C PRO A 20 9.39 31.55 13.12
N ASP A 21 10.34 30.61 12.95
CA ASP A 21 10.08 29.39 12.23
C ASP A 21 8.92 28.65 12.88
N PHE A 22 7.87 28.41 12.10
CA PHE A 22 6.70 27.67 12.58
C PHE A 22 7.14 26.26 13.02
N PRO A 23 6.76 25.81 14.26
CA PRO A 23 7.40 24.64 14.84
C PRO A 23 6.98 23.31 14.24
N ILE A 24 5.88 23.30 13.45
CA ILE A 24 5.27 22.09 12.88
C ILE A 24 5.32 22.10 11.36
N ASN A 25 5.51 20.91 10.78
CA ASN A 25 5.54 20.66 9.35
C ASN A 25 4.71 19.39 9.03
N LEU A 26 4.44 19.11 7.75
CA LEU A 26 3.75 17.92 7.24
C LEU A 26 4.67 17.14 6.29
N ARG A 27 5.74 16.54 6.81
CA ARG A 27 6.73 15.85 5.98
C ARG A 27 6.24 14.55 5.36
N GLN A 28 5.10 14.04 5.78
CA GLN A 28 4.42 12.88 5.17
C GLN A 28 3.14 13.31 4.42
N GLY A 29 2.91 14.62 4.28
CA GLY A 29 1.74 15.17 3.59
C GLY A 29 0.42 14.87 4.28
N ILE A 30 -0.65 14.92 3.50
CA ILE A 30 -2.01 14.51 3.87
C ILE A 30 -2.46 13.39 2.92
N MET A 31 -3.25 12.45 3.41
CA MET A 31 -3.63 11.26 2.66
C MET A 31 -5.10 10.94 2.86
N ALA A 32 -5.81 10.63 1.77
CA ALA A 32 -7.14 10.02 1.78
C ALA A 32 -7.01 8.52 1.56
N GLY A 33 -7.71 7.73 2.37
CA GLY A 33 -7.76 6.28 2.20
C GLY A 33 -9.14 5.71 2.50
N GLU A 34 -9.33 4.43 2.16
CA GLU A 34 -10.58 3.70 2.39
C GLU A 34 -11.82 4.46 1.92
N VAL A 35 -11.74 5.00 0.71
CA VAL A 35 -12.84 5.73 0.10
C VAL A 35 -14.02 4.79 -0.15
N GLY A 36 -15.17 5.12 0.41
CA GLY A 36 -16.45 4.45 0.17
C GLY A 36 -17.36 5.27 -0.74
N GLU A 37 -18.62 4.82 -0.87
CA GLU A 37 -19.67 5.60 -1.56
C GLU A 37 -19.96 6.91 -0.84
N THR A 38 -19.94 6.89 0.48
CA THR A 38 -20.32 8.03 1.33
C THR A 38 -19.34 8.32 2.45
N SER A 39 -18.11 7.78 2.37
CA SER A 39 -17.12 7.93 3.43
C SER A 39 -15.68 7.95 2.91
N VAL A 40 -14.77 8.46 3.75
CA VAL A 40 -13.33 8.45 3.53
C VAL A 40 -12.61 8.49 4.88
N ILE A 41 -11.42 7.91 4.96
CA ILE A 41 -10.49 8.14 6.07
C ILE A 41 -9.47 9.18 5.63
N LEU A 42 -9.36 10.28 6.37
CA LEU A 42 -8.31 11.27 6.17
C LEU A 42 -7.24 11.13 7.25
N GLN A 43 -5.98 11.23 6.83
CA GLN A 43 -4.83 11.07 7.71
C GLN A 43 -3.73 12.07 7.38
N SER A 44 -3.04 12.53 8.44
CA SER A 44 -1.75 13.21 8.36
C SER A 44 -0.93 12.89 9.61
N ARG A 45 0.36 13.22 9.56
CA ARG A 45 1.24 13.15 10.73
C ARG A 45 1.91 14.50 10.93
N LEU A 46 1.75 15.10 12.11
CA LEU A 46 2.43 16.33 12.46
C LEU A 46 3.90 16.04 12.74
N THR A 47 4.78 16.81 12.11
CA THR A 47 6.22 16.62 12.20
C THR A 47 6.93 17.90 12.64
N SER A 48 8.06 17.76 13.35
CA SER A 48 8.83 18.92 13.79
C SER A 48 9.52 19.60 12.61
N SER A 49 9.45 20.93 12.59
CA SER A 49 10.25 21.75 11.65
C SER A 49 11.73 21.79 12.01
N ASN A 50 12.11 21.44 13.24
CA ASN A 50 13.48 21.46 13.69
C ASN A 50 14.32 20.39 12.99
N PRO A 51 15.32 20.76 12.16
CA PRO A 51 16.16 19.80 11.45
C PRO A 51 17.19 19.11 12.34
N ARG A 52 17.30 19.42 13.63
CA ARG A 52 18.16 18.69 14.56
C ARG A 52 17.60 17.29 14.76
N GLN A 53 17.91 16.44 13.82
CA GLN A 53 17.73 14.99 13.94
C GLN A 53 18.62 14.52 15.09
N ASP A 54 18.03 13.82 16.05
CA ASP A 54 18.84 13.02 16.95
C ASP A 54 19.55 11.96 16.08
N PRO A 55 20.89 11.93 15.99
CA PRO A 55 21.57 10.94 15.14
C PRO A 55 21.28 9.49 15.53
N ARG A 56 20.68 9.26 16.69
CA ARG A 56 20.17 7.95 17.12
C ARG A 56 18.84 7.59 16.49
N TRP A 57 18.14 8.56 15.90
CA TRP A 57 16.79 8.44 15.36
C TRP A 57 16.75 9.06 13.96
N GLU A 58 17.19 8.31 12.97
CA GLU A 58 17.17 8.69 11.56
C GLU A 58 15.72 8.64 11.00
N GLY A 59 14.77 9.18 11.67
CA GLY A 59 13.38 9.26 11.24
C GLY A 59 12.87 10.69 11.22
N VAL A 60 11.70 10.92 10.69
CA VAL A 60 11.05 12.23 10.72
C VAL A 60 10.42 12.44 12.09
N ARG A 61 11.03 13.32 12.92
CA ARG A 61 10.53 13.60 14.27
C ARG A 61 9.10 14.14 14.23
N GLY A 62 8.22 13.60 15.08
CA GLY A 62 6.87 14.11 15.28
C GLY A 62 6.84 15.40 16.11
N ALA A 63 5.73 16.11 16.06
CA ALA A 63 5.45 17.30 16.84
C ALA A 63 4.06 17.23 17.46
N GLU A 64 3.96 17.52 18.77
CA GLU A 64 2.68 17.72 19.44
C GLU A 64 2.00 18.97 18.88
N GLY A 65 0.68 18.94 18.80
CA GLY A 65 -0.12 20.04 18.30
C GLY A 65 -1.56 19.64 18.03
N TRP A 66 -2.29 20.50 17.36
CA TRP A 66 -3.68 20.33 17.02
C TRP A 66 -3.90 20.43 15.53
N ALA A 67 -4.82 19.62 15.01
CA ALA A 67 -5.20 19.69 13.63
C ALA A 67 -6.68 19.36 13.41
N ARG A 68 -7.25 19.88 12.31
CA ARG A 68 -8.57 19.52 11.81
C ARG A 68 -8.57 19.58 10.30
N PHE A 69 -9.38 18.74 9.68
CA PHE A 69 -9.58 18.81 8.25
C PHE A 69 -10.71 19.78 7.88
N GLU A 70 -10.52 20.45 6.76
CA GLU A 70 -11.52 21.21 6.03
C GLU A 70 -11.78 20.48 4.72
N ILE A 71 -13.08 20.24 4.40
CA ILE A 71 -13.48 19.46 3.23
C ILE A 71 -14.63 20.18 2.50
N ALA A 72 -14.57 20.17 1.17
CA ALA A 72 -15.60 20.73 0.29
C ALA A 72 -15.76 19.91 -0.99
N ASP A 73 -16.91 20.04 -1.66
CA ASP A 73 -17.14 19.46 -2.99
C ASP A 73 -16.73 20.42 -4.12
N ASN A 74 -15.95 21.46 -3.82
CA ASN A 74 -15.44 22.42 -4.78
C ASN A 74 -14.08 22.97 -4.35
N GLU A 75 -13.24 23.33 -5.30
CA GLU A 75 -11.86 23.79 -5.08
C GLU A 75 -11.74 25.12 -4.29
N PRO A 76 -12.65 26.10 -4.45
CA PRO A 76 -12.63 27.32 -3.64
C PRO A 76 -12.93 27.11 -2.16
N PHE A 77 -13.37 25.92 -1.76
CA PHE A 77 -13.82 25.59 -0.40
C PHE A 77 -15.04 26.39 0.04
N ASP A 78 -15.93 26.74 -0.91
CA ASP A 78 -17.19 27.39 -0.59
C ASP A 78 -18.11 26.42 0.19
N ALA A 79 -18.66 26.89 1.31
CA ALA A 79 -19.48 26.10 2.19
C ALA A 79 -18.77 24.82 2.73
N ALA A 80 -17.48 24.91 2.97
CA ALA A 80 -16.68 23.81 3.51
C ALA A 80 -17.13 23.37 4.91
N HIS A 81 -16.93 22.08 5.16
CA HIS A 81 -17.12 21.49 6.48
C HIS A 81 -15.78 21.35 7.20
N PHE A 82 -15.76 21.64 8.49
CA PHE A 82 -14.62 21.38 9.36
C PHE A 82 -14.92 20.16 10.23
N THR A 83 -13.93 19.30 10.38
CA THR A 83 -13.96 18.24 11.40
C THR A 83 -13.71 18.82 12.78
N ASP A 84 -13.95 18.02 13.80
CA ASP A 84 -13.49 18.33 15.15
C ASP A 84 -11.96 18.41 15.19
N TRP A 85 -11.44 19.11 16.22
CA TRP A 85 -10.03 19.18 16.49
C TRP A 85 -9.49 17.85 17.00
N ILE A 86 -8.35 17.43 16.47
CA ILE A 86 -7.63 16.23 16.87
C ILE A 86 -6.28 16.65 17.44
N GLU A 87 -5.97 16.17 18.65
CA GLU A 87 -4.68 16.34 19.27
C GLU A 87 -3.68 15.32 18.72
N ALA A 88 -2.57 15.80 18.16
CA ALA A 88 -1.45 14.97 17.74
C ALA A 88 -0.52 14.74 18.94
N SER A 89 -0.37 13.49 19.36
CA SER A 89 0.40 13.13 20.54
C SER A 89 1.37 11.97 20.27
N PRO A 90 2.38 11.77 21.13
CA PRO A 90 3.30 10.64 21.01
C PRO A 90 2.63 9.27 21.05
N TYR A 91 1.47 9.16 21.70
CA TYR A 91 0.72 7.89 21.82
C TYR A 91 0.24 7.38 20.47
N SER A 92 -0.19 8.28 19.56
CA SER A 92 -0.61 7.99 18.20
C SER A 92 0.48 8.28 17.18
N ASP A 93 1.76 8.32 17.57
CA ASP A 93 2.87 8.73 16.72
C ASP A 93 2.64 10.09 16.03
N PHE A 94 1.94 11.00 16.69
CA PHE A 94 1.56 12.33 16.18
C PHE A 94 0.66 12.28 14.93
N ILE A 95 0.03 11.13 14.69
CA ILE A 95 -0.94 10.96 13.60
C ILE A 95 -2.28 11.55 14.01
N VAL A 96 -2.84 12.34 13.09
CA VAL A 96 -4.22 12.80 13.11
C VAL A 96 -4.98 12.03 12.04
N LYS A 97 -5.97 11.26 12.45
CA LYS A 97 -6.75 10.35 11.59
C LYS A 97 -8.20 10.33 12.02
N LEU A 98 -9.11 10.39 11.06
CA LEU A 98 -10.54 10.23 11.30
C LEU A 98 -11.25 9.73 10.06
N LYS A 99 -12.42 9.12 10.26
CA LYS A 99 -13.36 8.80 9.20
C LYS A 99 -14.39 9.89 9.04
N ILE A 100 -14.62 10.31 7.81
CA ILE A 100 -15.71 11.22 7.43
C ILE A 100 -16.81 10.39 6.78
N ASN A 101 -18.06 10.63 7.16
CA ASN A 101 -19.25 9.98 6.62
C ASN A 101 -20.18 11.01 5.96
N ASP A 102 -21.30 10.54 5.45
CA ASP A 102 -22.36 11.36 4.86
C ASP A 102 -21.93 12.17 3.63
N LEU A 103 -20.91 11.70 2.91
CA LEU A 103 -20.50 12.25 1.63
C LEU A 103 -21.46 11.85 0.51
N LYS A 104 -21.49 12.62 -0.58
CA LYS A 104 -22.25 12.30 -1.79
C LYS A 104 -21.50 11.25 -2.61
N PRO A 105 -22.18 10.22 -3.17
CA PRO A 105 -21.58 9.26 -4.08
C PRO A 105 -21.06 9.92 -5.38
N ALA A 106 -20.08 9.28 -6.03
CA ALA A 106 -19.48 9.67 -7.30
C ALA A 106 -19.04 11.16 -7.37
N THR A 107 -18.65 11.73 -6.24
CA THR A 107 -18.37 13.15 -6.10
C THR A 107 -16.90 13.37 -5.81
N ARG A 108 -16.28 14.34 -6.51
CA ARG A 108 -14.92 14.79 -6.18
C ARG A 108 -14.97 15.75 -5.01
N TYR A 109 -14.15 15.48 -4.01
CA TYR A 109 -13.95 16.32 -2.85
C TYR A 109 -12.52 16.87 -2.82
N TYR A 110 -12.39 18.07 -2.26
CA TYR A 110 -11.14 18.74 -1.95
C TYR A 110 -11.02 18.83 -0.43
N TYR A 111 -9.82 18.60 0.10
CA TYR A 111 -9.58 18.67 1.53
C TYR A 111 -8.21 19.26 1.82
N ARG A 112 -8.07 19.89 2.98
CA ARG A 112 -6.82 20.43 3.48
C ARG A 112 -6.78 20.34 5.01
N LEU A 113 -5.57 20.40 5.56
CA LEU A 113 -5.37 20.31 7.01
C LEU A 113 -5.05 21.69 7.57
N HIS A 114 -5.79 22.11 8.58
CA HIS A 114 -5.46 23.21 9.48
C HIS A 114 -4.70 22.62 10.66
N TYR A 115 -3.47 23.10 10.93
CA TYR A 115 -2.62 22.51 11.95
C TYR A 115 -1.73 23.55 12.61
N GLY A 116 -1.42 23.35 13.90
CA GLY A 116 -0.58 24.26 14.67
C GLY A 116 -0.22 23.73 16.05
N PRO A 117 0.64 24.44 16.80
CA PRO A 117 0.97 24.11 18.18
C PRO A 117 -0.24 24.22 19.11
N ASP A 118 -1.22 25.03 18.75
CA ASP A 118 -2.52 25.18 19.39
C ASP A 118 -3.60 25.46 18.34
N GLN A 119 -4.82 25.79 18.76
CA GLN A 119 -5.96 26.04 17.86
C GLN A 119 -6.04 27.49 17.35
N GLU A 120 -5.10 28.34 17.72
CA GLU A 120 -5.05 29.78 17.37
C GLU A 120 -3.92 30.08 16.39
N ASP A 121 -2.70 29.56 16.63
CA ASP A 121 -1.54 29.71 15.75
C ASP A 121 -1.50 28.58 14.72
N LEU A 122 -2.11 28.82 13.55
CA LEU A 122 -2.37 27.80 12.57
C LEU A 122 -1.68 28.06 11.23
N ARG A 123 -1.30 26.96 10.56
CA ARG A 123 -1.05 26.89 9.11
C ARG A 123 -2.10 26.01 8.43
N VAL A 124 -2.21 26.18 7.13
CA VAL A 124 -3.08 25.39 6.27
C VAL A 124 -2.21 24.69 5.23
N SER A 125 -2.43 23.38 5.03
CA SER A 125 -1.74 22.65 3.98
C SER A 125 -2.22 23.05 2.59
N ASP A 126 -1.47 22.66 1.56
CA ASP A 126 -2.00 22.64 0.21
C ASP A 126 -3.23 21.73 0.15
N ALA A 127 -4.13 22.00 -0.80
CA ALA A 127 -5.32 21.20 -1.01
C ALA A 127 -4.96 19.85 -1.67
N ALA A 128 -5.64 18.81 -1.24
CA ALA A 128 -5.62 17.49 -1.86
C ALA A 128 -7.04 17.10 -2.30
N THR A 129 -7.17 16.02 -3.05
CA THR A 129 -8.46 15.60 -3.59
C THR A 129 -8.65 14.09 -3.54
N PHE A 130 -9.90 13.66 -3.47
CA PHE A 130 -10.33 12.28 -3.71
C PHE A 130 -11.69 12.28 -4.39
N ARG A 131 -12.11 11.11 -4.88
CA ARG A 131 -13.45 10.91 -5.46
C ARG A 131 -14.13 9.75 -4.76
N THR A 132 -15.34 9.97 -4.26
CA THR A 132 -16.17 8.92 -3.67
C THR A 132 -16.65 7.93 -4.73
N LEU A 133 -16.96 6.72 -4.31
CA LEU A 133 -17.40 5.64 -5.19
C LEU A 133 -18.83 5.86 -5.70
N GLY A 134 -19.12 5.27 -6.87
CA GLY A 134 -20.44 5.36 -7.49
C GLY A 134 -21.45 4.34 -6.93
N GLY A 135 -20.97 3.25 -6.34
CA GLY A 135 -21.84 2.18 -5.85
C GLY A 135 -22.59 1.43 -6.97
N ARG A 136 -23.61 0.68 -6.59
CA ARG A 136 -24.35 -0.22 -7.51
C ARG A 136 -25.08 0.49 -8.64
N SER A 137 -25.43 1.75 -8.47
CA SER A 137 -26.36 2.44 -9.37
C SER A 137 -25.66 3.28 -10.44
N ILE A 138 -24.40 3.62 -10.25
CA ILE A 138 -23.68 4.57 -11.10
C ILE A 138 -22.68 3.85 -11.98
N ALA A 139 -22.85 3.99 -13.29
CA ALA A 139 -21.93 3.45 -14.30
C ALA A 139 -20.89 4.52 -14.64
N GLU A 140 -19.80 4.53 -13.90
CA GLU A 140 -18.67 5.44 -14.10
C GLU A 140 -17.35 4.69 -14.22
N PRO A 141 -16.38 5.23 -14.96
CA PRO A 141 -15.06 4.66 -15.04
C PRO A 141 -14.30 4.84 -13.73
N TYR A 142 -13.55 3.81 -13.34
CA TYR A 142 -12.57 3.87 -12.26
C TYR A 142 -11.29 3.17 -12.69
N SER A 143 -10.18 3.72 -12.25
CA SER A 143 -8.82 3.21 -12.49
C SER A 143 -8.05 3.05 -11.19
N ILE A 144 -7.33 1.94 -11.07
CA ILE A 144 -6.62 1.52 -9.87
C ILE A 144 -5.17 1.21 -10.25
N ALA A 145 -4.21 1.89 -9.64
CA ALA A 145 -2.80 1.51 -9.73
C ALA A 145 -2.48 0.50 -8.63
N VAL A 146 -2.07 -0.70 -8.99
CA VAL A 146 -1.72 -1.79 -8.08
C VAL A 146 -0.21 -1.92 -8.01
N VAL A 147 0.33 -1.97 -6.79
CA VAL A 147 1.77 -2.03 -6.53
C VAL A 147 2.11 -2.96 -5.36
N THR A 148 3.36 -3.45 -5.35
CA THR A 148 3.99 -4.16 -4.25
C THR A 148 5.50 -3.86 -4.19
N GLY A 149 6.21 -4.40 -3.22
CA GLY A 149 7.67 -4.43 -3.23
C GLY A 149 8.35 -3.07 -3.15
N MET A 150 7.84 -2.16 -2.32
CA MET A 150 8.38 -0.80 -2.12
C MET A 150 9.55 -0.80 -1.12
N ASN A 151 10.67 -1.44 -1.46
CA ASN A 151 11.80 -1.63 -0.55
C ASN A 151 12.73 -0.43 -0.49
N TYR A 152 12.55 0.43 0.52
CA TYR A 152 13.37 1.62 0.76
C TYR A 152 14.87 1.29 0.84
N SER A 153 15.22 0.21 1.55
CA SER A 153 16.63 -0.17 1.74
C SER A 153 17.30 -0.59 0.44
N PHE A 154 16.61 -1.35 -0.40
CA PHE A 154 17.15 -1.78 -1.69
C PHE A 154 17.27 -0.61 -2.65
N PHE A 155 16.25 0.26 -2.70
CA PHE A 155 16.30 1.45 -3.53
C PHE A 155 17.46 2.39 -3.17
N HIS A 156 17.67 2.62 -1.88
CA HIS A 156 18.68 3.59 -1.43
C HIS A 156 20.07 3.02 -1.28
N TYR A 157 20.25 1.71 -0.94
CA TYR A 157 21.53 1.23 -0.45
C TYR A 157 22.10 -0.03 -1.12
N THR A 158 21.29 -1.06 -1.40
CA THR A 158 21.84 -2.38 -1.71
C THR A 158 21.34 -3.05 -3.00
N GLY A 159 20.09 -2.84 -3.41
CA GLY A 159 19.43 -3.67 -4.42
C GLY A 159 19.07 -5.08 -3.93
N SER A 160 18.38 -5.87 -4.75
CA SER A 160 17.87 -7.22 -4.43
C SER A 160 18.93 -8.34 -4.52
N GLY A 161 20.12 -8.04 -5.00
CA GLY A 161 21.13 -9.02 -5.35
C GLY A 161 21.08 -9.45 -6.83
N GLN A 162 19.95 -9.32 -7.51
CA GLN A 162 19.83 -9.42 -8.98
C GLN A 162 19.85 -8.04 -9.63
N THR A 163 19.61 -6.99 -8.86
CA THR A 163 19.58 -5.59 -9.29
C THR A 163 20.47 -4.73 -8.41
N SER A 164 20.67 -3.48 -8.81
CA SER A 164 21.44 -2.48 -8.07
C SER A 164 20.53 -1.42 -7.46
N PRO A 165 20.98 -0.71 -6.41
CA PRO A 165 20.23 0.42 -5.89
C PRO A 165 20.09 1.51 -6.96
N TYR A 166 19.00 2.28 -6.85
CA TYR A 166 18.75 3.38 -7.79
C TYR A 166 19.90 4.42 -7.74
N SER A 167 20.37 4.84 -8.91
CA SER A 167 21.52 5.77 -9.05
C SER A 167 21.19 7.06 -9.80
N GLY A 168 19.91 7.29 -10.14
CA GLY A 168 19.47 8.51 -10.84
C GLY A 168 19.69 9.77 -10.02
N PRO A 169 19.84 10.95 -10.67
CA PRO A 169 20.10 12.22 -10.01
C PRO A 169 18.93 12.70 -9.12
N ASP A 170 17.76 12.17 -9.36
CA ASP A 170 16.51 12.47 -8.66
C ASP A 170 16.17 11.46 -7.54
N LYS A 171 17.13 10.65 -7.12
CA LYS A 171 17.01 9.64 -6.04
C LYS A 171 16.41 10.20 -4.75
N ALA A 172 16.75 11.45 -4.41
CA ALA A 172 16.24 12.12 -3.23
C ALA A 172 14.71 12.39 -3.28
N LEU A 173 14.11 12.35 -4.46
CA LEU A 173 12.66 12.49 -4.64
C LEU A 173 11.90 11.17 -4.38
N GLY A 174 12.60 10.04 -4.29
CA GLY A 174 11.99 8.73 -4.12
C GLY A 174 11.71 8.00 -5.44
N TYR A 175 10.81 7.06 -5.43
CA TYR A 175 10.57 6.10 -6.51
C TYR A 175 10.09 6.74 -7.81
N PRO A 176 10.78 6.52 -8.96
CA PRO A 176 10.38 7.10 -10.26
C PRO A 176 8.97 6.72 -10.70
N ALA A 177 8.55 5.48 -10.42
CA ALA A 177 7.23 4.96 -10.78
C ALA A 177 6.07 5.80 -10.22
N LEU A 178 6.22 6.41 -9.03
CA LEU A 178 5.19 7.29 -8.45
C LEU A 178 4.96 8.56 -9.30
N ALA A 179 6.02 9.13 -9.87
CA ALA A 179 5.89 10.26 -10.78
C ALA A 179 5.24 9.85 -12.12
N SER A 180 5.49 8.62 -12.56
CA SER A 180 4.86 8.05 -13.76
C SER A 180 3.36 7.80 -13.52
N MET A 181 2.99 7.25 -12.35
CA MET A 181 1.59 7.08 -11.95
C MET A 181 0.85 8.42 -11.87
N LEU A 182 1.47 9.45 -11.26
CA LEU A 182 0.86 10.77 -11.17
C LEU A 182 0.50 11.34 -12.55
N LYS A 183 1.35 11.13 -13.56
CA LYS A 183 1.07 11.55 -14.95
C LYS A 183 -0.06 10.76 -15.60
N LEU A 184 -0.20 9.48 -15.25
CA LEU A 184 -1.27 8.62 -15.77
C LEU A 184 -2.61 8.88 -15.07
N GLY A 185 -2.59 9.43 -13.84
CA GLY A 185 -3.75 9.91 -13.10
C GLY A 185 -4.77 8.82 -12.74
N PRO A 186 -4.37 7.70 -12.10
CA PRO A 186 -5.35 6.74 -11.62
C PRO A 186 -6.22 7.36 -10.51
N ASP A 187 -7.45 6.86 -10.36
CA ASP A 187 -8.33 7.32 -9.26
C ASP A 187 -7.84 6.83 -7.90
N PHE A 188 -7.24 5.62 -7.86
CA PHE A 188 -6.80 4.97 -6.62
C PHE A 188 -5.43 4.34 -6.76
N PHE A 189 -4.71 4.34 -5.63
CA PHE A 189 -3.47 3.61 -5.40
C PHE A 189 -3.76 2.45 -4.46
N VAL A 190 -3.33 1.24 -4.81
CA VAL A 190 -3.45 0.04 -4.00
C VAL A 190 -2.07 -0.51 -3.69
N GLY A 191 -1.64 -0.41 -2.43
CA GLY A 191 -0.48 -1.13 -1.93
C GLY A 191 -0.91 -2.51 -1.45
N THR A 192 -0.44 -3.57 -2.12
CA THR A 192 -0.87 -4.94 -1.86
C THR A 192 -0.10 -5.65 -0.75
N GLY A 193 0.78 -4.95 -0.07
CA GLY A 193 1.74 -5.46 0.89
C GLY A 193 3.16 -5.17 0.43
N ASP A 194 4.14 -5.48 1.29
CA ASP A 194 5.52 -5.07 1.06
C ASP A 194 5.67 -3.56 0.86
N ASN A 195 4.82 -2.80 1.55
CA ASN A 195 4.81 -1.35 1.50
C ASN A 195 6.00 -0.77 2.27
N VAL A 196 6.41 -1.43 3.34
CA VAL A 196 7.61 -1.16 4.13
C VAL A 196 8.26 -2.48 4.54
N TYR A 197 9.58 -2.47 4.76
CA TYR A 197 10.34 -3.66 5.09
C TYR A 197 10.91 -3.55 6.50
N TYR A 198 10.27 -4.20 7.48
CA TYR A 198 10.73 -4.19 8.87
C TYR A 198 12.05 -4.95 9.05
N ASP A 199 12.30 -5.96 8.24
CA ASP A 199 13.48 -6.81 8.28
C ASP A 199 14.65 -6.32 7.40
N HIS A 200 14.47 -5.25 6.63
CA HIS A 200 15.52 -4.65 5.80
C HIS A 200 15.97 -3.27 6.29
N PRO A 201 17.28 -2.93 6.13
CA PRO A 201 18.37 -3.85 5.86
C PRO A 201 18.54 -4.87 6.96
N GLY A 202 19.04 -6.06 6.64
CA GLY A 202 19.26 -7.12 7.61
C GLY A 202 20.10 -6.73 8.83
N HIS A 203 20.25 -7.64 9.78
CA HIS A 203 21.02 -7.44 11.01
C HIS A 203 20.57 -6.24 11.85
N ARG A 204 21.44 -5.24 12.02
CA ARG A 204 21.21 -4.08 12.91
C ARG A 204 20.16 -3.10 12.40
N GLY A 205 19.76 -3.19 11.13
CA GLY A 205 18.75 -2.32 10.53
C GLY A 205 17.32 -2.83 10.64
N ARG A 206 17.12 -4.04 11.20
CA ARG A 206 15.77 -4.62 11.40
C ARG A 206 14.99 -3.86 12.46
N ALA A 207 13.71 -3.64 12.18
CA ALA A 207 12.78 -3.12 13.15
C ALA A 207 12.24 -4.26 14.02
N GLN A 208 12.34 -4.14 15.33
CA GLN A 208 11.90 -5.13 16.30
C GLN A 208 10.98 -4.55 17.38
N THR A 209 10.88 -3.24 17.43
CA THR A 209 10.02 -2.51 18.36
C THR A 209 9.05 -1.61 17.61
N ARG A 210 7.95 -1.22 18.25
CA ARG A 210 6.98 -0.25 17.70
C ARG A 210 7.66 0.99 17.12
N HIS A 211 8.60 1.57 17.87
CA HIS A 211 9.30 2.76 17.44
C HIS A 211 10.14 2.54 16.16
N GLU A 212 10.85 1.42 16.05
CA GLU A 212 11.63 1.08 14.86
C GLU A 212 10.73 0.78 13.66
N MET A 213 9.57 0.14 13.87
CA MET A 213 8.58 -0.10 12.81
C MET A 213 7.95 1.21 12.33
N ARG A 214 7.55 2.11 13.23
CA ARG A 214 7.09 3.48 12.88
C ARG A 214 8.12 4.23 12.04
N LYS A 215 9.41 4.11 12.41
CA LYS A 215 10.51 4.72 11.65
C LYS A 215 10.53 4.26 10.18
N LYS A 216 10.28 2.98 9.89
CA LYS A 216 10.21 2.47 8.51
C LYS A 216 9.13 3.17 7.69
N HIS A 217 7.96 3.39 8.29
CA HIS A 217 6.89 4.18 7.66
C HIS A 217 7.31 5.65 7.47
N HIS A 218 8.00 6.25 8.46
CA HIS A 218 8.47 7.64 8.32
C HIS A 218 9.47 7.79 7.17
N GLU A 219 10.44 6.87 7.04
CA GLU A 219 11.41 6.86 5.95
C GLU A 219 10.72 6.71 4.60
N GLN A 220 9.79 5.76 4.50
CA GLN A 220 9.07 5.44 3.28
C GLN A 220 8.23 6.63 2.79
N TYR A 221 7.31 7.11 3.63
CA TYR A 221 6.28 8.07 3.22
C TYR A 221 6.70 9.54 3.35
N SER A 222 7.95 9.83 3.71
CA SER A 222 8.51 11.18 3.63
C SER A 222 9.23 11.46 2.30
N GLN A 223 9.26 10.52 1.38
CA GLN A 223 9.81 10.72 0.05
C GLN A 223 8.89 11.64 -0.76
N PRO A 224 9.39 12.72 -1.39
CA PRO A 224 8.55 13.75 -2.02
C PRO A 224 7.50 13.22 -3.01
N ARG A 225 7.85 12.21 -3.81
CA ARG A 225 6.93 11.65 -4.82
C ARG A 225 5.70 10.96 -4.24
N PHE A 226 5.76 10.46 -2.99
CA PHE A 226 4.54 10.00 -2.30
C PHE A 226 3.62 11.16 -1.97
N LEU A 227 4.18 12.30 -1.51
CA LEU A 227 3.39 13.47 -1.18
C LEU A 227 2.68 13.99 -2.43
N ASP A 228 3.41 14.12 -3.54
CA ASP A 228 2.86 14.59 -4.82
C ASP A 228 1.72 13.69 -5.31
N LEU A 229 1.91 12.36 -5.24
CA LEU A 229 0.90 11.39 -5.69
C LEU A 229 -0.34 11.41 -4.78
N PHE A 230 -0.16 11.35 -3.46
CA PHE A 230 -1.28 11.21 -2.53
C PHE A 230 -2.08 12.48 -2.29
N GLN A 231 -1.62 13.63 -2.79
CA GLN A 231 -2.46 14.82 -2.93
C GLN A 231 -3.57 14.66 -3.97
N GLN A 232 -3.42 13.76 -4.94
CA GLN A 232 -4.34 13.62 -6.06
C GLN A 232 -4.98 12.24 -6.16
N VAL A 233 -4.41 11.23 -5.51
CA VAL A 233 -4.79 9.82 -5.62
C VAL A 233 -5.07 9.27 -4.24
N ALA A 234 -6.29 8.80 -4.01
CA ALA A 234 -6.67 8.15 -2.76
C ALA A 234 -6.12 6.72 -2.69
N THR A 235 -6.01 6.18 -1.47
CA THR A 235 -5.25 4.97 -1.21
C THR A 235 -6.09 3.85 -0.61
N TYR A 236 -5.76 2.61 -0.98
CA TYR A 236 -6.15 1.39 -0.28
C TYR A 236 -4.89 0.60 0.06
N TRP A 237 -4.82 0.08 1.26
CA TRP A 237 -3.63 -0.59 1.74
C TRP A 237 -3.94 -2.00 2.22
N MET A 238 -3.08 -2.91 1.87
CA MET A 238 -3.00 -4.25 2.42
C MET A 238 -1.59 -4.45 2.99
N LYS A 239 -1.38 -5.46 3.82
CA LYS A 239 -0.05 -5.85 4.26
C LYS A 239 0.29 -7.23 3.76
N ASP A 240 1.60 -7.49 3.66
CA ASP A 240 2.13 -8.81 3.47
C ASP A 240 3.16 -9.14 4.55
N ASP A 241 4.11 -10.00 4.32
CA ASP A 241 5.01 -10.51 5.36
C ASP A 241 6.01 -9.46 5.85
N HIS A 242 6.63 -8.68 4.97
CA HIS A 242 7.64 -7.69 5.34
C HIS A 242 7.10 -6.48 6.10
N ASP A 243 5.87 -6.07 5.82
CA ASP A 243 5.18 -5.01 6.56
C ASP A 243 4.21 -5.54 7.63
N HIS A 244 4.21 -6.87 7.82
CA HIS A 244 3.66 -7.51 9.00
C HIS A 244 4.73 -7.76 10.06
N ARG A 245 5.81 -8.49 9.71
CA ARG A 245 6.91 -8.82 10.63
C ARG A 245 8.26 -9.00 9.91
N PHE A 246 8.40 -10.01 9.06
CA PHE A 246 9.60 -10.42 8.31
C PHE A 246 9.24 -11.47 7.26
N ASP A 247 10.14 -11.72 6.31
CA ASP A 247 10.00 -12.66 5.18
C ASP A 247 9.27 -13.98 5.55
N ASP A 248 8.19 -14.30 4.83
CA ASP A 248 7.26 -15.41 5.01
C ASP A 248 6.66 -15.53 6.43
N SER A 249 6.45 -14.43 7.14
CA SER A 249 5.94 -14.46 8.52
C SER A 249 4.48 -14.91 8.62
N ASP A 250 4.18 -15.60 9.70
CA ASP A 250 2.84 -15.97 10.16
C ASP A 250 2.63 -15.54 11.62
N ALA A 251 1.53 -15.96 12.25
CA ALA A 251 1.22 -15.66 13.65
C ALA A 251 2.10 -16.38 14.66
N VAL A 252 2.82 -17.43 14.25
CA VAL A 252 3.63 -18.25 15.15
C VAL A 252 5.05 -17.76 15.33
N ASN A 253 5.78 -18.48 16.11
CA ASN A 253 7.09 -18.18 16.61
C ASN A 253 8.16 -18.05 15.50
N ALA A 254 8.82 -16.92 15.42
CA ALA A 254 9.93 -16.63 14.52
C ALA A 254 11.11 -17.61 14.62
N VAL A 255 11.30 -18.31 15.75
CA VAL A 255 12.33 -19.34 15.91
C VAL A 255 12.13 -20.49 14.92
N ARG A 256 10.88 -20.94 14.75
CA ARG A 256 10.56 -22.05 13.83
C ARG A 256 10.84 -21.65 12.39
N ILE A 257 10.40 -20.44 11.99
CA ILE A 257 10.64 -19.92 10.65
C ILE A 257 12.13 -19.77 10.40
N ARG A 258 12.87 -19.17 11.35
CA ARG A 258 14.31 -19.00 11.23
C ARG A 258 15.07 -20.32 11.11
N ALA A 259 14.70 -21.32 11.92
CA ALA A 259 15.32 -22.64 11.84
C ALA A 259 15.07 -23.30 10.47
N ALA A 260 13.88 -23.13 9.91
CA ALA A 260 13.54 -23.66 8.61
C ALA A 260 14.28 -22.93 7.45
N LYS A 261 14.48 -21.62 7.54
CA LYS A 261 15.08 -20.80 6.50
C LYS A 261 16.53 -20.42 6.72
N GLN A 262 17.14 -20.81 7.85
CA GLN A 262 18.49 -20.38 8.27
C GLN A 262 18.63 -18.84 8.27
N LEU A 263 17.56 -18.13 8.60
CA LEU A 263 17.54 -16.69 8.62
C LEU A 263 18.51 -16.15 9.68
N ASP A 264 19.26 -15.13 9.31
CA ASP A 264 20.19 -14.43 10.18
C ASP A 264 19.47 -13.40 11.06
N TYR A 265 18.55 -13.89 11.86
CA TYR A 265 17.71 -13.10 12.76
C TYR A 265 18.15 -13.34 14.21
N TYR A 266 18.66 -12.31 14.86
CA TYR A 266 19.06 -12.38 16.26
C TYR A 266 18.02 -11.69 17.15
N PRO A 267 17.39 -12.40 18.09
CA PRO A 267 16.52 -11.75 19.06
C PRO A 267 17.34 -10.77 19.90
N ARG A 268 16.80 -9.61 20.16
CA ARG A 268 17.35 -8.69 21.16
C ARG A 268 16.90 -9.17 22.54
N THR A 269 17.82 -9.22 23.49
CA THR A 269 17.54 -9.67 24.86
C THR A 269 16.75 -8.67 25.70
N ASN A 270 16.56 -7.44 25.20
CA ASN A 270 15.97 -6.31 25.94
C ASN A 270 14.70 -5.77 25.29
N ILE A 271 13.91 -6.60 24.65
CA ILE A 271 12.61 -6.21 24.11
C ILE A 271 11.57 -6.55 25.15
N HIS A 272 10.84 -5.52 25.55
CA HIS A 272 9.97 -5.63 26.70
C HIS A 272 8.62 -5.06 26.47
N GLU A 273 7.80 -4.75 26.87
CA GLU A 273 6.49 -4.10 26.69
C GLU A 273 5.35 -5.06 26.37
N GLY A 274 5.46 -6.31 26.84
CA GLY A 274 4.36 -7.26 26.79
C GLY A 274 4.01 -7.78 25.39
N GLU A 275 4.87 -7.49 24.39
CA GLU A 275 4.61 -7.85 23.01
C GLU A 275 5.22 -9.18 22.56
N SER A 276 5.94 -9.85 23.46
CA SER A 276 6.66 -11.06 23.13
C SER A 276 5.88 -12.34 23.39
N GLY A 277 4.84 -12.57 22.65
CA GLY A 277 4.15 -13.87 22.71
C GLY A 277 5.03 -15.05 22.28
N SER A 278 6.07 -14.81 21.48
CA SER A 278 6.97 -15.81 20.92
C SER A 278 8.40 -15.75 21.43
N GLY A 279 8.75 -14.74 22.23
CA GLY A 279 10.13 -14.45 22.62
C GLY A 279 10.98 -13.80 21.51
N PHE A 280 10.35 -13.39 20.40
CA PHE A 280 10.98 -12.69 19.29
C PHE A 280 10.09 -11.53 18.84
N GLU A 281 10.68 -10.36 18.68
CA GLU A 281 10.03 -9.19 18.14
C GLU A 281 10.38 -9.01 16.65
N PRO A 282 9.47 -8.41 15.85
CA PRO A 282 8.12 -7.95 16.23
C PRO A 282 7.16 -9.11 16.48
N SER A 283 6.20 -8.92 17.39
CA SER A 283 5.12 -9.88 17.61
C SER A 283 4.03 -9.77 16.53
N HIS A 284 3.19 -10.78 16.43
CA HIS A 284 2.03 -10.77 15.53
C HIS A 284 1.10 -9.58 15.81
N ALA A 285 0.72 -9.37 17.08
CA ALA A 285 -0.14 -8.25 17.48
C ALA A 285 0.51 -6.88 17.21
N LEU A 286 1.84 -6.78 17.36
CA LEU A 286 2.56 -5.55 17.06
C LEU A 286 2.49 -5.23 15.56
N GLY A 287 2.72 -6.23 14.68
CA GLY A 287 2.60 -6.07 13.23
C GLY A 287 1.24 -5.53 12.81
N ILE A 288 0.16 -6.14 13.32
CA ILE A 288 -1.22 -5.68 13.06
C ILE A 288 -1.40 -4.24 13.52
N SER A 289 -1.03 -3.95 14.79
CA SER A 289 -1.32 -2.63 15.38
C SER A 289 -0.55 -1.48 14.72
N VAL A 290 0.70 -1.70 14.29
CA VAL A 290 1.48 -0.65 13.62
C VAL A 290 0.96 -0.40 12.20
N PHE A 291 0.59 -1.44 11.46
CA PHE A 291 -0.02 -1.29 10.14
C PHE A 291 -1.32 -0.46 10.22
N GLN A 292 -2.21 -0.79 11.15
CA GLN A 292 -3.46 -0.06 11.36
C GLN A 292 -3.24 1.38 11.86
N GLU A 293 -2.20 1.62 12.63
CA GLU A 293 -1.84 2.96 13.12
C GLU A 293 -1.29 3.84 12.01
N GLN A 294 -0.35 3.33 11.21
CA GLN A 294 0.45 4.14 10.29
C GLN A 294 -0.24 4.47 8.96
N LEU A 295 -1.28 3.72 8.58
CA LEU A 295 -1.97 3.87 7.31
C LEU A 295 -3.47 4.12 7.49
N PRO A 296 -4.14 4.84 6.57
CA PRO A 296 -5.58 5.11 6.64
C PRO A 296 -6.40 3.88 6.17
N VAL A 297 -6.35 2.79 6.94
CA VAL A 297 -6.94 1.48 6.60
C VAL A 297 -8.21 1.20 7.39
N VAL A 298 -8.24 1.64 8.65
CA VAL A 298 -9.33 1.35 9.58
C VAL A 298 -9.82 2.63 10.25
N ASP A 299 -11.10 2.66 10.59
CA ASP A 299 -11.66 3.73 11.39
C ASP A 299 -11.02 3.72 12.78
N PRO A 300 -10.38 4.81 13.23
CA PRO A 300 -9.76 4.86 14.55
C PRO A 300 -10.75 4.72 15.72
N ALA A 301 -12.05 4.84 15.46
CA ALA A 301 -13.10 4.63 16.45
C ALA A 301 -13.49 3.16 16.63
N GLU A 302 -13.12 2.28 15.70
CA GLU A 302 -13.38 0.85 15.81
C GLU A 302 -12.42 0.19 16.80
N ARG A 303 -12.97 -0.66 17.67
CA ARG A 303 -12.16 -1.35 18.71
C ARG A 303 -11.48 -2.61 18.21
N GLU A 304 -12.13 -3.34 17.32
CA GLU A 304 -11.68 -4.61 16.76
C GLU A 304 -11.84 -4.57 15.22
N PRO A 305 -11.08 -3.71 14.53
CA PRO A 305 -11.26 -3.54 13.11
C PRO A 305 -10.72 -4.76 12.35
N VAL A 306 -11.45 -5.16 11.31
CA VAL A 306 -10.96 -6.13 10.32
C VAL A 306 -10.42 -5.39 9.11
N THR A 307 -9.40 -5.95 8.48
CA THR A 307 -8.74 -5.33 7.32
C THR A 307 -9.15 -5.94 5.98
N TYR A 308 -9.86 -7.07 5.99
CA TYR A 308 -10.51 -7.60 4.79
C TYR A 308 -11.83 -6.86 4.54
N ARG A 309 -12.08 -6.46 3.31
CA ARG A 309 -13.22 -5.60 2.95
C ARG A 309 -13.53 -5.66 1.47
N THR A 310 -14.70 -5.14 1.10
CA THR A 310 -15.10 -4.99 -0.31
C THR A 310 -15.66 -3.60 -0.56
N HIS A 311 -15.37 -3.08 -1.74
CA HIS A 311 -15.87 -1.78 -2.21
C HIS A 311 -16.56 -1.94 -3.55
N ARG A 312 -17.82 -1.52 -3.62
CA ARG A 312 -18.54 -1.38 -4.88
C ARG A 312 -18.13 -0.05 -5.54
N MET A 313 -17.13 -0.11 -6.43
CA MET A 313 -16.59 1.10 -7.09
C MET A 313 -17.63 1.77 -7.97
N SER A 314 -18.30 0.98 -8.83
CA SER A 314 -19.36 1.42 -9.71
C SER A 314 -20.36 0.26 -9.95
N ARG A 315 -21.38 0.51 -10.78
CA ARG A 315 -22.25 -0.58 -11.27
C ARG A 315 -21.43 -1.76 -11.84
N ASP A 316 -20.34 -1.44 -12.51
CA ASP A 316 -19.60 -2.42 -13.31
C ASP A 316 -18.37 -3.02 -12.59
N LEU A 317 -17.92 -2.46 -11.45
CA LEU A 317 -16.74 -2.92 -10.73
C LEU A 317 -16.99 -3.04 -9.23
N GLN A 318 -16.71 -4.23 -8.69
CA GLN A 318 -16.56 -4.45 -7.26
C GLN A 318 -15.20 -5.06 -6.97
N VAL A 319 -14.54 -4.58 -5.92
CA VAL A 319 -13.19 -4.98 -5.53
C VAL A 319 -13.24 -5.59 -4.13
N TRP A 320 -12.55 -6.71 -3.93
CA TRP A 320 -12.33 -7.36 -2.64
C TRP A 320 -10.85 -7.26 -2.27
N PHE A 321 -10.59 -6.90 -1.04
CA PHE A 321 -9.26 -6.87 -0.43
C PHE A 321 -9.22 -7.95 0.65
N VAL A 322 -8.42 -8.99 0.46
CA VAL A 322 -8.29 -10.09 1.42
C VAL A 322 -7.05 -9.93 2.27
N GLU A 323 -7.19 -10.21 3.57
CA GLU A 323 -6.09 -10.17 4.51
C GLU A 323 -5.30 -11.48 4.48
N GLY A 324 -4.01 -11.40 4.21
CA GLY A 324 -3.15 -12.56 4.00
C GLY A 324 -2.37 -13.01 5.23
N ARG A 325 -2.25 -12.21 6.31
CA ARG A 325 -1.34 -12.48 7.42
C ARG A 325 -2.02 -12.66 8.78
N ASP A 326 -3.15 -11.98 9.03
CA ASP A 326 -3.76 -11.94 10.36
C ASP A 326 -4.38 -13.27 10.81
N TYR A 327 -4.89 -14.04 9.85
CA TYR A 327 -5.71 -15.22 10.12
C TYR A 327 -5.10 -16.52 9.62
N ARG A 328 -3.90 -16.47 9.03
CA ARG A 328 -3.31 -17.65 8.40
C ARG A 328 -2.86 -18.70 9.40
N SER A 329 -3.06 -19.94 9.00
CA SER A 329 -2.48 -21.11 9.66
C SER A 329 -0.95 -21.05 9.68
N PRO A 330 -0.30 -21.71 10.65
CA PRO A 330 1.16 -21.82 10.65
C PRO A 330 1.73 -22.36 9.34
N LEU A 331 2.80 -21.73 8.87
CA LEU A 331 3.47 -22.07 7.62
C LEU A 331 3.89 -23.54 7.54
N ASP A 332 4.32 -24.13 8.65
CA ASP A 332 4.77 -25.52 8.76
C ASP A 332 3.65 -26.54 8.98
N GLN A 333 2.39 -26.09 9.11
CA GLN A 333 1.25 -26.99 9.11
C GLN A 333 1.15 -27.68 7.75
N PRO A 334 0.90 -29.01 7.68
CA PRO A 334 0.66 -29.68 6.40
C PRO A 334 -0.53 -29.07 5.65
N ASP A 335 -0.41 -28.96 4.31
CA ASP A 335 -1.50 -28.51 3.45
C ASP A 335 -2.71 -29.47 3.54
N GLY A 336 -3.91 -28.95 3.35
CA GLY A 336 -5.17 -29.69 3.40
C GLY A 336 -6.32 -28.87 4.00
N PRO A 337 -7.49 -29.48 4.23
CA PRO A 337 -8.76 -28.80 4.53
C PRO A 337 -8.77 -27.90 5.78
N ARG A 338 -7.76 -28.02 6.64
CA ARG A 338 -7.66 -27.22 7.88
C ARG A 338 -6.57 -26.17 7.84
N LYS A 339 -5.84 -26.06 6.73
CA LYS A 339 -4.82 -25.03 6.53
C LYS A 339 -5.37 -23.92 5.67
N THR A 340 -5.30 -22.69 6.14
CA THR A 340 -5.93 -21.54 5.50
C THR A 340 -5.03 -20.30 5.58
N ILE A 341 -5.05 -19.47 4.55
CA ILE A 341 -4.53 -18.09 4.59
C ILE A 341 -5.59 -17.17 5.18
N TRP A 342 -6.84 -17.32 4.78
CA TRP A 342 -7.91 -16.37 5.07
C TRP A 342 -8.56 -16.57 6.46
N GLY A 343 -8.43 -17.77 7.05
CA GLY A 343 -9.23 -18.15 8.21
C GLY A 343 -10.70 -18.40 7.85
N ALA A 344 -11.45 -19.04 8.77
CA ALA A 344 -12.81 -19.45 8.48
C ALA A 344 -13.79 -18.28 8.29
N GLU A 345 -13.65 -17.24 9.09
CA GLU A 345 -14.58 -16.10 9.07
C GLU A 345 -14.41 -15.25 7.80
N GLN A 346 -13.17 -14.90 7.45
CA GLN A 346 -12.90 -14.16 6.23
C GLN A 346 -13.27 -14.97 4.98
N LYS A 347 -12.96 -16.29 4.94
CA LYS A 347 -13.34 -17.16 3.82
C LYS A 347 -14.86 -17.20 3.63
N ALA A 348 -15.62 -17.36 4.71
CA ALA A 348 -17.09 -17.34 4.63
C ALA A 348 -17.63 -15.97 4.18
N TRP A 349 -17.05 -14.88 4.67
CA TRP A 349 -17.40 -13.52 4.25
C TRP A 349 -17.10 -13.30 2.75
N LEU A 350 -15.91 -13.70 2.28
CA LEU A 350 -15.49 -13.58 0.89
C LEU A 350 -16.46 -14.33 -0.04
N MET A 351 -16.73 -15.59 0.26
CA MET A 351 -17.64 -16.43 -0.54
C MET A 351 -19.04 -15.81 -0.59
N LYS A 352 -19.60 -15.43 0.55
CA LYS A 352 -20.93 -14.80 0.63
C LYS A 352 -21.00 -13.51 -0.18
N THR A 353 -20.04 -12.61 -0.02
CA THR A 353 -20.10 -11.30 -0.68
C THR A 353 -19.81 -11.38 -2.19
N LEU A 354 -19.06 -12.38 -2.65
CA LEU A 354 -18.90 -12.70 -4.07
C LEU A 354 -20.21 -13.23 -4.68
N GLU A 355 -20.89 -14.15 -4.02
CA GLU A 355 -22.17 -14.70 -4.47
C GLU A 355 -23.27 -13.63 -4.53
N GLU A 356 -23.29 -12.67 -3.59
CA GLU A 356 -24.25 -11.56 -3.54
C GLU A 356 -23.95 -10.45 -4.55
N SER A 357 -22.80 -10.48 -5.23
CA SER A 357 -22.37 -9.41 -6.13
C SER A 357 -22.95 -9.55 -7.53
N ASP A 358 -23.63 -8.50 -7.96
CA ASP A 358 -24.14 -8.32 -9.34
C ASP A 358 -23.22 -7.40 -10.20
N ALA A 359 -21.98 -7.13 -9.77
CA ALA A 359 -21.04 -6.35 -10.55
C ALA A 359 -20.65 -7.06 -11.84
N THR A 360 -20.56 -6.31 -12.94
CA THR A 360 -20.12 -6.83 -14.25
C THR A 360 -18.74 -7.49 -14.14
N PHE A 361 -17.81 -6.86 -13.39
CA PHE A 361 -16.49 -7.36 -13.09
C PHE A 361 -16.22 -7.41 -11.58
N LYS A 362 -15.62 -8.49 -11.15
CA LYS A 362 -15.23 -8.80 -9.78
C LYS A 362 -13.71 -8.89 -9.72
N LEU A 363 -13.07 -8.02 -8.95
CA LEU A 363 -11.62 -7.97 -8.81
C LEU A 363 -11.22 -8.35 -7.38
N LEU A 364 -10.52 -9.45 -7.24
CA LEU A 364 -9.89 -9.86 -5.99
C LEU A 364 -8.47 -9.30 -5.93
N ILE A 365 -8.16 -8.50 -4.92
CA ILE A 365 -6.79 -8.09 -4.61
C ILE A 365 -6.26 -8.99 -3.50
N SER A 366 -5.18 -9.70 -3.79
CA SER A 366 -4.49 -10.60 -2.85
C SER A 366 -3.08 -10.11 -2.59
N SER A 367 -2.61 -10.21 -1.35
CA SER A 367 -1.21 -9.88 -1.06
C SER A 367 -0.25 -10.90 -1.67
N THR A 368 -0.68 -12.15 -1.86
CA THR A 368 0.12 -13.24 -2.41
C THR A 368 -0.54 -13.89 -3.62
N PRO A 369 0.20 -14.58 -4.52
CA PRO A 369 -0.36 -15.20 -5.71
C PRO A 369 -1.29 -16.40 -5.42
N MET A 370 -2.25 -16.60 -6.32
CA MET A 370 -3.18 -17.73 -6.32
C MET A 370 -3.06 -18.60 -7.57
N VAL A 371 -2.51 -18.07 -8.67
CA VAL A 371 -2.27 -18.79 -9.93
C VAL A 371 -0.79 -19.06 -10.13
N GLY A 372 0.05 -18.04 -10.10
CA GLY A 372 1.50 -18.18 -10.26
C GLY A 372 1.96 -18.31 -11.73
N PRO A 373 3.01 -19.11 -12.03
CA PRO A 373 3.72 -20.01 -11.14
C PRO A 373 4.65 -19.31 -10.15
N ASP A 374 5.04 -20.05 -9.11
CA ASP A 374 5.99 -19.61 -8.10
C ASP A 374 7.10 -20.66 -7.91
N SER A 375 8.11 -20.36 -7.10
CA SER A 375 9.14 -21.33 -6.74
C SER A 375 8.56 -22.53 -5.99
N SER A 376 8.94 -23.76 -6.38
CA SER A 376 8.52 -25.00 -5.72
C SER A 376 9.05 -25.11 -4.27
N SER A 377 10.04 -24.31 -3.87
CA SER A 377 10.59 -24.28 -2.52
C SER A 377 9.82 -23.38 -1.56
N LYS A 378 8.98 -22.48 -2.07
CA LYS A 378 8.11 -21.60 -1.26
C LYS A 378 6.90 -22.35 -0.70
N ARG A 379 6.30 -21.82 0.38
CA ARG A 379 5.17 -22.47 1.09
C ARG A 379 4.15 -21.48 1.61
N ASP A 380 4.18 -20.24 1.18
CA ASP A 380 3.47 -19.14 1.83
C ASP A 380 2.25 -18.62 1.06
N ASN A 381 1.91 -19.23 -0.08
CA ASN A 381 0.77 -18.83 -0.90
C ASN A 381 -0.06 -20.00 -1.44
N HIS A 382 -1.14 -19.69 -2.16
CA HIS A 382 -2.09 -20.65 -2.69
C HIS A 382 -1.54 -21.46 -3.89
N THR A 383 -0.38 -21.10 -4.47
CA THR A 383 0.21 -21.85 -5.58
C THR A 383 1.16 -22.95 -5.11
N ASN A 384 1.68 -22.86 -3.90
CA ASN A 384 2.77 -23.71 -3.41
C ASN A 384 2.29 -25.11 -3.01
N PHE A 385 2.97 -26.16 -3.47
CA PHE A 385 2.61 -27.57 -3.24
C PHE A 385 2.48 -27.99 -1.77
N ASN A 386 3.28 -27.41 -0.88
CA ASN A 386 3.23 -27.63 0.56
C ASN A 386 2.83 -26.34 1.30
N GLY A 387 2.20 -25.43 0.61
CA GLY A 387 1.71 -24.15 1.10
C GLY A 387 0.25 -24.21 1.49
N TYR A 388 -0.58 -23.50 0.76
CA TYR A 388 -2.02 -23.39 0.99
C TYR A 388 -2.81 -23.72 -0.29
N ARG A 389 -2.27 -24.64 -1.10
CA ARG A 389 -2.84 -24.96 -2.41
C ARG A 389 -4.23 -25.54 -2.32
N HIS A 390 -4.48 -26.36 -1.30
CA HIS A 390 -5.81 -26.93 -1.07
C HIS A 390 -6.90 -25.85 -0.93
N GLU A 391 -6.64 -24.79 -0.17
CA GLU A 391 -7.59 -23.68 -0.03
C GLU A 391 -7.81 -22.93 -1.35
N GLY A 392 -6.75 -22.72 -2.13
CA GLY A 392 -6.84 -22.08 -3.45
C GLY A 392 -7.65 -22.91 -4.44
N ASP A 393 -7.38 -24.21 -4.52
CA ASP A 393 -8.10 -25.12 -5.43
C ASP A 393 -9.60 -25.23 -5.06
N GLU A 394 -9.92 -25.40 -3.75
CA GLU A 394 -11.31 -25.35 -3.25
C GLU A 394 -12.04 -24.05 -3.63
N PHE A 395 -11.34 -22.91 -3.55
CA PHE A 395 -11.94 -21.62 -3.88
C PHE A 395 -12.28 -21.51 -5.36
N PHE A 396 -11.39 -21.92 -6.26
CA PHE A 396 -11.66 -21.91 -7.70
C PHE A 396 -12.74 -22.93 -8.10
N GLU A 397 -12.77 -24.11 -7.48
CA GLU A 397 -13.85 -25.08 -7.67
C GLU A 397 -15.20 -24.48 -7.27
N TRP A 398 -15.26 -23.83 -6.11
CA TRP A 398 -16.46 -23.17 -5.62
C TRP A 398 -16.91 -22.02 -6.56
N LEU A 399 -16.01 -21.18 -7.09
CA LEU A 399 -16.36 -20.14 -8.06
C LEU A 399 -17.07 -20.73 -9.30
N ALA A 400 -16.53 -21.84 -9.81
CA ALA A 400 -17.13 -22.55 -10.93
C ALA A 400 -18.51 -23.16 -10.60
N GLU A 401 -18.67 -23.71 -9.40
CA GLU A 401 -19.94 -24.30 -8.92
C GLU A 401 -21.07 -23.26 -8.84
N ILE A 402 -20.77 -22.04 -8.38
CA ILE A 402 -21.75 -20.95 -8.30
C ILE A 402 -21.92 -20.16 -9.59
N GLY A 403 -21.15 -20.51 -10.64
CA GLY A 403 -21.25 -19.91 -11.98
C GLY A 403 -20.55 -18.55 -12.13
N ILE A 404 -19.64 -18.16 -11.22
CA ILE A 404 -18.74 -17.03 -11.42
C ILE A 404 -17.60 -17.49 -12.36
N THR A 405 -17.54 -16.91 -13.54
CA THR A 405 -16.64 -17.35 -14.62
C THR A 405 -15.38 -16.48 -14.71
N SER A 406 -14.39 -16.97 -15.44
CA SER A 406 -13.17 -16.22 -15.78
C SER A 406 -13.43 -14.99 -16.69
N GLU A 407 -14.64 -14.80 -17.17
CA GLU A 407 -15.00 -13.59 -17.93
C GLU A 407 -15.35 -12.40 -17.03
N GLU A 408 -15.58 -12.64 -15.75
CA GLU A 408 -16.01 -11.62 -14.79
C GLU A 408 -15.13 -11.52 -13.53
N PHE A 409 -14.36 -12.56 -13.23
CA PHE A 409 -13.54 -12.64 -12.02
C PHE A 409 -12.07 -12.61 -12.37
N PHE A 410 -11.33 -11.69 -11.75
CA PHE A 410 -9.91 -11.48 -11.94
C PHE A 410 -9.19 -11.35 -10.62
N ILE A 411 -7.91 -11.67 -10.59
CA ILE A 411 -7.03 -11.55 -9.43
C ILE A 411 -5.91 -10.57 -9.77
N ALA A 412 -5.64 -9.60 -8.89
CA ALA A 412 -4.40 -8.86 -8.89
C ALA A 412 -3.64 -9.18 -7.61
N CYS A 413 -2.34 -9.48 -7.72
CA CYS A 413 -1.56 -9.92 -6.58
C CYS A 413 -0.25 -9.15 -6.39
N GLY A 414 0.25 -9.21 -5.14
CA GLY A 414 1.55 -8.74 -4.69
C GLY A 414 2.56 -9.87 -4.50
N ASP A 415 3.47 -9.71 -3.50
CA ASP A 415 4.51 -10.64 -3.06
C ASP A 415 5.55 -10.96 -4.14
N ARG A 416 5.12 -11.28 -5.35
CA ARG A 416 6.04 -11.60 -6.44
C ARG A 416 6.62 -10.32 -7.03
N HIS A 417 7.93 -10.24 -7.00
CA HIS A 417 8.67 -9.06 -7.45
C HIS A 417 9.01 -9.11 -8.95
N TRP A 418 8.12 -9.73 -9.75
CA TRP A 418 8.12 -9.70 -11.21
C TRP A 418 6.71 -9.56 -11.75
N GLN A 419 6.57 -8.86 -12.86
CA GLN A 419 5.29 -8.65 -13.52
C GLN A 419 4.92 -9.85 -14.38
N TYR A 420 3.68 -10.30 -14.28
CA TYR A 420 3.13 -11.32 -15.16
C TYR A 420 1.61 -11.24 -15.29
N HIS A 421 1.10 -11.79 -16.40
CA HIS A 421 -0.29 -12.18 -16.59
C HIS A 421 -0.32 -13.70 -16.77
N SER A 422 -1.01 -14.41 -15.91
CA SER A 422 -1.12 -15.87 -15.91
C SER A 422 -2.58 -16.32 -15.96
N ILE A 423 -2.83 -17.41 -16.67
CA ILE A 423 -4.15 -18.01 -16.89
C ILE A 423 -4.11 -19.47 -16.44
N ARG A 424 -4.97 -19.83 -15.50
CA ARG A 424 -5.18 -21.22 -15.07
C ARG A 424 -5.75 -22.08 -16.19
N PRO A 425 -5.64 -23.43 -16.12
CA PRO A 425 -6.29 -24.32 -17.09
C PRO A 425 -7.82 -24.18 -17.19
N ASP A 426 -8.47 -23.73 -16.12
CA ASP A 426 -9.92 -23.45 -16.04
C ASP A 426 -10.28 -22.02 -16.48
N GLY A 427 -9.29 -21.22 -16.90
CA GLY A 427 -9.45 -19.90 -17.50
C GLY A 427 -9.37 -18.71 -16.55
N TYR A 428 -9.31 -18.89 -15.22
CA TYR A 428 -9.15 -17.76 -14.29
C TYR A 428 -7.80 -17.08 -14.46
N GLU A 429 -7.81 -15.75 -14.39
CA GLU A 429 -6.67 -14.89 -14.72
C GLU A 429 -6.13 -14.17 -13.50
N GLU A 430 -4.80 -14.13 -13.40
CA GLU A 430 -4.06 -13.41 -12.35
C GLU A 430 -3.03 -12.45 -12.96
N PHE A 431 -2.97 -11.25 -12.39
CA PHE A 431 -2.08 -10.17 -12.78
C PHE A 431 -1.19 -9.78 -11.60
N SER A 432 0.09 -10.13 -11.64
CA SER A 432 1.08 -9.71 -10.64
C SER A 432 1.63 -8.34 -10.99
N SER A 433 1.50 -7.38 -10.08
CA SER A 433 2.00 -6.01 -10.31
C SER A 433 3.52 -5.92 -10.45
N GLY A 434 4.25 -6.90 -9.92
CA GLY A 434 5.72 -6.84 -9.79
C GLY A 434 6.18 -5.82 -8.74
N ALA A 435 7.48 -5.81 -8.42
CA ALA A 435 8.04 -4.80 -7.53
C ALA A 435 7.88 -3.39 -8.15
N LEU A 436 7.52 -2.40 -7.32
CA LEU A 436 7.39 -1.02 -7.77
C LEU A 436 8.70 -0.46 -8.30
N VAL A 437 9.83 -0.92 -7.76
CA VAL A 437 11.16 -0.39 -8.06
C VAL A 437 12.08 -1.47 -8.61
N ASP A 438 12.85 -1.13 -9.64
CA ASP A 438 13.87 -2.02 -10.23
C ASP A 438 14.80 -2.62 -9.16
N ALA A 439 15.18 -1.81 -8.18
CA ALA A 439 16.07 -2.23 -7.11
C ALA A 439 15.55 -3.40 -6.27
N ASN A 440 14.24 -3.67 -6.28
CA ASN A 440 13.61 -4.79 -5.56
C ASN A 440 13.09 -5.89 -6.51
N ALA A 441 13.23 -5.73 -7.80
CA ALA A 441 12.79 -6.72 -8.77
C ALA A 441 13.69 -7.96 -8.76
N ILE A 442 13.11 -9.09 -9.12
CA ILE A 442 13.81 -10.37 -9.31
C ILE A 442 13.32 -11.04 -10.59
N LEU A 443 14.09 -11.98 -11.11
CA LEU A 443 13.65 -12.81 -12.22
C LEU A 443 12.56 -13.78 -11.76
N GLY A 444 11.49 -13.89 -12.53
CA GLY A 444 10.33 -14.71 -12.23
C GLY A 444 10.51 -16.20 -12.36
N SER A 445 9.48 -16.92 -11.96
CA SER A 445 9.30 -18.36 -12.21
C SER A 445 8.42 -18.55 -13.45
N PHE A 446 8.76 -19.51 -14.32
CA PHE A 446 8.07 -19.70 -15.59
C PHE A 446 7.35 -21.05 -15.64
N PRO A 447 6.18 -21.14 -16.33
CA PRO A 447 5.52 -22.43 -16.58
C PRO A 447 6.44 -23.42 -17.29
N GLY A 448 6.45 -24.69 -16.83
CA GLY A 448 7.29 -25.74 -17.38
C GLY A 448 8.70 -25.85 -16.79
N ASP A 449 9.14 -24.89 -15.98
CA ASP A 449 10.41 -25.00 -15.29
C ASP A 449 10.30 -26.01 -14.12
N ALA A 450 11.29 -26.91 -14.03
CA ALA A 450 11.25 -28.02 -13.07
C ALA A 450 11.20 -27.58 -11.58
N ASN A 451 11.66 -26.37 -11.27
CA ASN A 451 11.71 -25.82 -9.91
C ASN A 451 10.55 -24.86 -9.60
N THR A 452 9.45 -24.96 -10.35
CA THR A 452 8.27 -24.12 -10.15
C THR A 452 7.08 -24.93 -9.65
N THR A 453 6.01 -24.23 -9.30
CA THR A 453 4.71 -24.83 -8.93
C THR A 453 3.92 -25.34 -10.13
N ASP A 454 4.43 -25.13 -11.36
CA ASP A 454 3.85 -25.61 -12.62
C ASP A 454 4.92 -26.28 -13.51
N PRO A 455 5.53 -27.40 -13.06
CA PRO A 455 6.58 -28.08 -13.84
C PRO A 455 6.06 -28.72 -15.13
N ASP A 456 4.75 -28.97 -15.22
CA ASP A 456 4.10 -29.52 -16.41
C ASP A 456 3.74 -28.47 -17.46
N GLY A 457 3.89 -27.17 -17.17
CA GLY A 457 3.58 -26.06 -18.08
C GLY A 457 2.09 -25.93 -18.42
N LYS A 458 1.20 -26.17 -17.44
CA LYS A 458 -0.26 -26.10 -17.63
C LYS A 458 -0.81 -24.68 -17.58
N ILE A 459 -0.12 -23.78 -16.86
CA ILE A 459 -0.45 -22.36 -16.77
C ILE A 459 -0.04 -21.70 -18.06
N GLN A 460 -0.94 -20.96 -18.70
CA GLN A 460 -0.60 -20.06 -19.79
C GLN A 460 -0.10 -18.74 -19.20
N GLN A 461 1.00 -18.21 -19.76
CA GLN A 461 1.57 -16.94 -19.32
C GLN A 461 1.76 -15.99 -20.50
N PRO A 462 0.68 -15.29 -20.95
CA PRO A 462 0.74 -14.37 -22.10
C PRO A 462 1.73 -13.23 -21.93
N PHE A 463 2.02 -12.84 -20.70
CA PHE A 463 3.00 -11.81 -20.36
C PHE A 463 3.79 -12.18 -19.11
N HIS A 464 5.07 -11.88 -19.13
CA HIS A 464 5.97 -11.83 -17.97
C HIS A 464 7.12 -10.88 -18.27
N SER A 465 7.68 -10.27 -17.23
CA SER A 465 8.92 -9.48 -17.38
C SER A 465 10.07 -10.38 -17.80
N PRO A 466 10.75 -10.11 -18.94
CA PRO A 466 11.84 -10.95 -19.42
C PRO A 466 13.12 -10.85 -18.60
N GLU A 467 13.22 -9.84 -17.77
CA GLU A 467 14.35 -9.53 -16.89
C GLU A 467 13.85 -8.98 -15.53
N ALA A 468 14.74 -8.89 -14.54
CA ALA A 468 14.41 -8.31 -13.24
C ALA A 468 14.23 -6.79 -13.40
N SER A 469 13.00 -6.36 -13.58
CA SER A 469 12.61 -4.94 -13.71
C SER A 469 11.35 -4.64 -12.91
N GLY A 470 11.31 -3.45 -12.32
CA GLY A 470 10.18 -2.92 -11.57
C GLY A 470 9.14 -2.26 -12.46
N GLY A 471 8.04 -1.90 -11.84
CA GLY A 471 6.93 -1.23 -12.51
C GLY A 471 5.63 -1.30 -11.70
N PHE A 472 4.52 -1.17 -12.39
CA PHE A 472 3.19 -1.18 -11.77
C PHE A 472 2.12 -1.63 -12.76
N LEU A 473 0.96 -2.03 -12.22
CA LEU A 473 -0.21 -2.41 -12.97
C LEU A 473 -1.29 -1.34 -12.82
N ILE A 474 -1.90 -0.89 -13.93
CA ILE A 474 -3.15 -0.10 -13.88
C ILE A 474 -4.29 -0.98 -14.38
N ILE A 475 -5.33 -1.11 -13.56
CA ILE A 475 -6.57 -1.77 -13.88
C ILE A 475 -7.64 -0.70 -14.03
N SER A 476 -8.32 -0.65 -15.19
CA SER A 476 -9.40 0.30 -15.43
C SER A 476 -10.65 -0.44 -15.83
N VAL A 477 -11.80 -0.06 -15.26
CA VAL A 477 -13.10 -0.54 -15.73
C VAL A 477 -13.90 0.66 -16.24
N VAL A 478 -14.29 0.55 -17.51
CA VAL A 478 -14.92 1.64 -18.25
C VAL A 478 -16.27 1.17 -18.79
N PRO A 479 -17.37 1.88 -18.51
CA PRO A 479 -18.67 1.62 -19.15
C PRO A 479 -18.57 1.75 -20.67
N ASP A 480 -19.22 0.83 -21.40
CA ASP A 480 -19.22 0.78 -22.87
C ASP A 480 -20.64 0.47 -23.39
N GLY A 481 -21.50 1.45 -23.38
CA GLY A 481 -22.93 1.31 -23.67
C GLY A 481 -23.64 0.44 -22.63
N THR A 482 -24.22 -0.71 -23.08
CA THR A 482 -24.80 -1.73 -22.20
C THR A 482 -23.78 -2.76 -21.69
N ALA A 483 -22.52 -2.64 -22.08
CA ALA A 483 -21.39 -3.47 -21.67
C ALA A 483 -20.45 -2.66 -20.79
N ALA A 484 -19.43 -3.34 -20.27
CA ALA A 484 -18.26 -2.71 -19.66
C ALA A 484 -16.98 -3.36 -20.19
N ARG A 485 -15.88 -2.63 -20.09
CA ARG A 485 -14.57 -3.08 -20.50
C ARG A 485 -13.61 -2.97 -19.30
N ALA A 486 -12.95 -4.07 -18.98
CA ALA A 486 -11.83 -4.12 -18.04
C ALA A 486 -10.51 -4.13 -18.81
N GLU A 487 -9.60 -3.25 -18.46
CA GLU A 487 -8.30 -3.06 -19.10
C GLU A 487 -7.20 -3.22 -18.07
N PHE A 488 -6.22 -4.07 -18.36
CA PHE A 488 -5.07 -4.38 -17.51
C PHE A 488 -3.81 -3.94 -18.24
N ARG A 489 -3.12 -2.91 -17.72
CA ARG A 489 -1.94 -2.31 -18.35
C ARG A 489 -0.74 -2.37 -17.43
N PHE A 490 0.31 -3.03 -17.88
CA PHE A 490 1.58 -3.09 -17.18
C PHE A 490 2.52 -1.99 -17.68
N TYR A 491 3.13 -1.30 -16.75
CA TYR A 491 4.09 -0.24 -17.02
C TYR A 491 5.41 -0.53 -16.31
N ASP A 492 6.55 -0.07 -16.88
CA ASP A 492 7.82 0.01 -16.17
C ASP A 492 7.87 1.25 -15.24
N GLU A 493 8.95 1.41 -14.47
CA GLU A 493 9.14 2.56 -13.57
C GLU A 493 9.04 3.91 -14.31
N THR A 494 9.37 3.97 -15.60
CA THR A 494 9.36 5.20 -16.39
C THR A 494 7.99 5.57 -16.93
N GLY A 495 7.00 4.68 -16.77
CA GLY A 495 5.65 4.81 -17.30
C GLY A 495 5.51 4.36 -18.76
N LYS A 496 6.48 3.61 -19.29
CA LYS A 496 6.36 2.98 -20.59
C LYS A 496 5.43 1.78 -20.49
N LEU A 497 4.42 1.71 -21.36
CA LEU A 497 3.54 0.56 -21.48
C LEU A 497 4.32 -0.66 -21.98
N LEU A 498 4.25 -1.75 -21.23
CA LEU A 498 4.89 -3.02 -21.54
C LEU A 498 3.92 -4.03 -22.15
N TYR A 499 2.70 -4.09 -21.59
CA TYR A 499 1.68 -5.05 -21.99
C TYR A 499 0.28 -4.49 -21.69
N GLU A 500 -0.70 -4.88 -22.51
CA GLU A 500 -2.11 -4.56 -22.32
C GLU A 500 -2.97 -5.81 -22.57
N HIS A 501 -3.94 -6.04 -21.69
CA HIS A 501 -4.99 -7.05 -21.83
C HIS A 501 -6.35 -6.41 -21.61
N THR A 502 -7.36 -6.86 -22.36
CA THR A 502 -8.70 -6.30 -22.30
C THR A 502 -9.76 -7.39 -22.31
N LYS A 503 -10.69 -7.30 -21.37
CA LYS A 503 -11.93 -8.10 -21.34
C LYS A 503 -13.15 -7.19 -21.55
N ARG A 504 -14.13 -7.68 -22.27
CA ARG A 504 -15.39 -6.97 -22.53
C ARG A 504 -16.56 -7.87 -22.19
N ARG A 505 -17.46 -7.37 -21.37
CA ARG A 505 -18.64 -8.12 -20.94
C ARG A 505 -19.90 -7.25 -21.04
N GLY A 506 -21.00 -7.81 -21.55
CA GLY A 506 -22.33 -7.19 -21.46
C GLY A 506 -22.85 -7.24 -20.02
N ALA A 507 -23.62 -6.19 -19.64
CA ALA A 507 -24.27 -6.14 -18.33
C ALA A 507 -25.43 -7.14 -18.26
#